data_01946b5dce2fdcce0fd0defca6608a6d
#
_entry.id   01946b5dce2fdcce0fd0defca6608a6d
#
_cell.length_a   1.000
_cell.length_b   1.000
_cell.length_c   1.000
_cell.angle_alpha   90.00
_cell.angle_beta   90.00
_cell.angle_gamma   90.00
#
_symmetry.space_group_name_H-M   'P 1'
#
loop_
_entity.id
_entity.type
_entity.pdbx_description
1 polymer ?
#
loop_
_entity_poly.entity_id
_entity_poly.type
_entity_poly.pdbx_seq_one_letter_code
_entity_poly.pdbx_strand_id
1 'polypeptide(L)'
;TILNELKNIKIILNNYSLDLKSSSEGIFIYGDEIQKRRCLNEFFFQIKNNTKFSNLSTEYSITNLSDESIYIRDELVKVLQENNVVFSGQSINNMVIHMLIAINRLKSGHYVTVDKSTKAFIHNTLAYKVALQLSKVVEKHYLVTYINDEIEYLAMHIHSKAITFEKKIDYDEENLLLNAIYKRIYNR
;
A
#
# COMPACT_ATOMS: atom_id res chain seq x y z
N THR A 1 30.09 -12.80 6.67
CA THR A 1 30.66 -11.54 7.15
C THR A 1 29.75 -10.38 6.76
N ILE A 2 29.74 -9.30 7.54
CA ILE A 2 28.96 -8.07 7.28
C ILE A 2 29.19 -7.56 5.85
N LEU A 3 30.40 -7.61 5.33
CA LEU A 3 30.71 -7.20 3.95
C LEU A 3 29.97 -8.02 2.88
N ASN A 4 29.76 -9.32 3.10
CA ASN A 4 29.00 -10.15 2.18
C ASN A 4 27.51 -9.83 2.23
N GLU A 5 26.97 -9.56 3.43
CA GLU A 5 25.57 -9.11 3.58
C GLU A 5 25.33 -7.78 2.89
N LEU A 6 26.23 -6.81 3.03
CA LEU A 6 26.14 -5.52 2.33
C LEU A 6 26.17 -5.67 0.80
N LYS A 7 27.00 -6.61 0.27
CA LYS A 7 26.98 -6.91 -1.16
C LYS A 7 25.65 -7.49 -1.63
N ASN A 8 25.06 -8.41 -0.85
CA ASN A 8 23.76 -9.01 -1.16
C ASN A 8 22.65 -7.93 -1.13
N ILE A 9 22.66 -7.06 -0.11
CA ILE A 9 21.73 -5.94 -0.02
C ILE A 9 21.88 -5.02 -1.24
N LYS A 10 23.09 -4.69 -1.65
CA LYS A 10 23.34 -3.84 -2.82
C LYS A 10 22.77 -4.45 -4.11
N ILE A 11 22.87 -5.76 -4.30
CA ILE A 11 22.28 -6.46 -5.45
C ILE A 11 20.75 -6.30 -5.44
N ILE A 12 20.12 -6.47 -4.29
CA ILE A 12 18.65 -6.29 -4.14
C ILE A 12 18.26 -4.84 -4.47
N LEU A 13 18.96 -3.86 -3.89
CA LEU A 13 18.68 -2.44 -4.08
C LEU A 13 18.80 -2.00 -5.53
N ASN A 14 19.76 -2.56 -6.28
CA ASN A 14 19.95 -2.24 -7.70
C ASN A 14 18.71 -2.59 -8.55
N ASN A 15 17.91 -3.60 -8.17
CA ASN A 15 16.67 -3.94 -8.87
C ASN A 15 15.61 -2.83 -8.79
N TYR A 16 15.77 -1.90 -7.84
CA TYR A 16 14.90 -0.75 -7.61
C TYR A 16 15.58 0.58 -7.97
N SER A 17 16.71 0.56 -8.68
CA SER A 17 17.51 1.77 -8.93
C SER A 17 17.92 2.50 -7.65
N LEU A 18 18.12 1.77 -6.57
CA LEU A 18 18.61 2.26 -5.30
C LEU A 18 20.09 1.90 -5.11
N ASP A 19 20.82 2.73 -4.37
CA ASP A 19 22.22 2.48 -4.03
C ASP A 19 22.44 2.51 -2.51
N LEU A 20 23.51 1.85 -2.09
CA LEU A 20 23.97 1.84 -0.69
C LEU A 20 25.14 2.78 -0.57
N LYS A 21 25.00 3.84 0.21
CA LYS A 21 26.05 4.84 0.48
C LYS A 21 26.48 4.79 1.93
N SER A 22 27.75 5.14 2.17
CA SER A 22 28.31 5.29 3.52
C SER A 22 28.72 6.73 3.77
N SER A 23 28.57 7.18 5.00
CA SER A 23 29.02 8.47 5.52
C SER A 23 29.63 8.29 6.92
N SER A 24 30.05 9.39 7.55
CA SER A 24 30.48 9.41 8.95
C SER A 24 29.37 9.01 9.93
N GLU A 25 28.10 9.14 9.51
CA GLU A 25 26.91 8.81 10.33
C GLU A 25 26.45 7.37 10.16
N GLY A 26 27.03 6.62 9.18
CA GLY A 26 26.70 5.22 8.93
C GLY A 26 26.41 4.90 7.49
N ILE A 27 25.66 3.82 7.29
CA ILE A 27 25.26 3.31 5.96
C ILE A 27 23.79 3.65 5.72
N PHE A 28 23.46 4.19 4.56
CA PHE A 28 22.10 4.57 4.20
C PHE A 28 21.75 4.22 2.76
N ILE A 29 20.45 4.04 2.49
CA ILE A 29 19.92 3.76 1.15
C ILE A 29 19.66 5.09 0.44
N TYR A 30 20.34 5.28 -0.70
CA TYR A 30 20.18 6.45 -1.56
C TYR A 30 19.30 6.11 -2.78
N GLY A 31 18.45 7.03 -3.16
CA GLY A 31 17.57 6.93 -4.33
C GLY A 31 16.21 7.53 -4.11
N ASP A 32 15.34 7.39 -5.11
CA ASP A 32 13.98 7.91 -5.11
C ASP A 32 13.10 7.27 -4.02
N GLU A 33 12.20 8.07 -3.43
CA GLU A 33 11.37 7.63 -2.31
C GLU A 33 10.31 6.59 -2.75
N ILE A 34 9.77 6.71 -3.96
CA ILE A 34 8.83 5.71 -4.51
C ILE A 34 9.54 4.36 -4.64
N GLN A 35 10.78 4.35 -5.12
CA GLN A 35 11.56 3.12 -5.26
C GLN A 35 11.91 2.50 -3.89
N LYS A 36 12.21 3.32 -2.89
CA LYS A 36 12.42 2.85 -1.52
C LYS A 36 11.17 2.17 -0.97
N ARG A 37 10.00 2.78 -1.15
CA ARG A 37 8.72 2.18 -0.70
C ARG A 37 8.37 0.91 -1.45
N ARG A 38 8.67 0.84 -2.75
CA ARG A 38 8.50 -0.40 -3.53
C ARG A 38 9.40 -1.52 -3.02
N CYS A 39 10.66 -1.22 -2.76
CA CYS A 39 11.61 -2.18 -2.20
C CYS A 39 11.14 -2.68 -0.82
N LEU A 40 10.70 -1.79 0.07
CA LEU A 40 10.16 -2.15 1.38
C LEU A 40 8.93 -3.04 1.26
N ASN A 41 7.99 -2.68 0.38
CA ASN A 41 6.78 -3.46 0.17
C ASN A 41 7.08 -4.88 -0.29
N GLU A 42 7.96 -5.06 -1.27
CA GLU A 42 8.39 -6.39 -1.74
C GLU A 42 9.07 -7.19 -0.62
N PHE A 43 9.95 -6.55 0.15
CA PHE A 43 10.60 -7.17 1.29
C PHE A 43 9.60 -7.68 2.34
N PHE A 44 8.56 -6.91 2.66
CA PHE A 44 7.51 -7.35 3.57
C PHE A 44 6.72 -8.54 3.04
N PHE A 45 6.44 -8.59 1.73
CA PHE A 45 5.80 -9.75 1.12
C PHE A 45 6.68 -11.01 1.19
N GLN A 46 7.97 -10.87 0.95
CA GLN A 46 8.92 -11.99 1.02
C GLN A 46 9.06 -12.53 2.45
N ILE A 47 9.13 -11.67 3.46
CA ILE A 47 9.17 -12.08 4.87
C ILE A 47 7.91 -12.87 5.23
N LYS A 48 6.73 -12.37 4.86
CA LYS A 48 5.45 -13.01 5.16
C LYS A 48 5.33 -14.41 4.55
N ASN A 49 5.92 -14.62 3.37
CA ASN A 49 5.81 -15.89 2.63
C ASN A 49 6.97 -16.84 2.89
N ASN A 50 8.02 -16.44 3.61
CA ASN A 50 9.24 -17.22 3.79
C ASN A 50 9.49 -17.55 5.27
N THR A 51 9.29 -18.81 5.65
CA THR A 51 9.49 -19.31 7.01
C THR A 51 10.92 -19.11 7.54
N LYS A 52 11.92 -18.92 6.68
CA LYS A 52 13.31 -18.63 7.09
C LYS A 52 13.48 -17.25 7.73
N PHE A 53 12.54 -16.33 7.49
CA PHE A 53 12.55 -14.99 8.04
C PHE A 53 11.52 -14.79 9.16
N SER A 54 10.90 -15.86 9.66
CA SER A 54 9.90 -15.79 10.73
C SER A 54 10.41 -15.09 12.01
N ASN A 55 11.71 -15.19 12.29
CA ASN A 55 12.33 -14.54 13.46
C ASN A 55 12.52 -13.02 13.26
N LEU A 56 12.66 -12.54 12.01
CA LEU A 56 12.71 -11.10 11.69
C LEU A 56 11.31 -10.46 11.72
N SER A 57 10.27 -11.26 11.50
CA SER A 57 8.88 -10.78 11.56
C SER A 57 8.43 -10.37 12.97
N THR A 58 9.09 -10.87 14.00
CA THR A 58 8.81 -10.50 15.42
C THR A 58 9.45 -9.18 15.83
N GLU A 59 10.57 -8.80 15.23
CA GLU A 59 11.25 -7.53 15.51
C GLU A 59 10.68 -6.37 14.69
N TYR A 60 10.22 -6.65 13.46
CA TYR A 60 9.51 -5.70 12.61
C TYR A 60 8.01 -6.00 12.66
N SER A 61 7.32 -5.51 13.66
CA SER A 61 5.92 -5.78 14.05
C SER A 61 4.82 -5.51 13.00
N ILE A 62 5.16 -5.42 11.72
CA ILE A 62 4.19 -5.18 10.63
C ILE A 62 3.41 -6.47 10.27
N THR A 63 3.91 -7.65 10.66
CA THR A 63 3.28 -8.94 10.35
C THR A 63 2.35 -9.45 11.44
N ASN A 64 2.50 -9.00 12.66
CA ASN A 64 1.47 -9.18 13.66
C ASN A 64 0.36 -8.18 13.36
N LEU A 65 -0.89 -8.63 13.45
CA LEU A 65 -2.09 -7.81 13.47
C LEU A 65 -1.95 -6.80 14.62
N SER A 66 -1.06 -5.82 14.43
CA SER A 66 -0.94 -4.70 15.36
C SER A 66 -2.27 -3.96 15.32
N ASP A 67 -2.66 -3.39 16.42
CA ASP A 67 -3.86 -2.55 16.50
C ASP A 67 -3.86 -1.49 15.37
N GLU A 68 -2.68 -1.02 14.96
CA GLU A 68 -2.48 -0.11 13.83
C GLU A 68 -2.91 -0.71 12.48
N SER A 69 -2.56 -1.97 12.20
CA SER A 69 -2.94 -2.63 10.93
C SER A 69 -4.43 -2.94 10.87
N ILE A 70 -5.05 -3.26 12.01
CA ILE A 70 -6.49 -3.47 12.13
C ILE A 70 -7.21 -2.14 11.89
N TYR A 71 -6.81 -1.08 12.57
CA TYR A 71 -7.39 0.24 12.39
C TYR A 71 -7.34 0.72 10.93
N ILE A 72 -6.16 0.65 10.29
CA ILE A 72 -6.01 1.06 8.89
C ILE A 72 -6.90 0.23 7.97
N ARG A 73 -6.99 -1.09 8.21
CA ARG A 73 -7.85 -1.99 7.45
C ARG A 73 -9.32 -1.59 7.55
N ASP A 74 -9.80 -1.36 8.76
CA ASP A 74 -11.20 -1.04 9.03
C ASP A 74 -11.59 0.28 8.38
N GLU A 75 -10.75 1.30 8.53
CA GLU A 75 -10.98 2.60 7.89
C GLU A 75 -10.87 2.53 6.35
N LEU A 76 -9.91 1.76 5.82
CA LEU A 76 -9.82 1.52 4.38
C LEU A 76 -11.09 0.88 3.84
N VAL A 77 -11.56 -0.21 4.46
CA VAL A 77 -12.77 -0.93 4.03
C VAL A 77 -13.98 -0.01 4.08
N LYS A 78 -14.14 0.74 5.16
CA LYS A 78 -15.23 1.71 5.34
C LYS A 78 -15.24 2.77 4.22
N VAL A 79 -14.10 3.42 3.96
CA VAL A 79 -14.00 4.46 2.92
C VAL A 79 -14.22 3.88 1.52
N LEU A 80 -13.74 2.66 1.24
CA LEU A 80 -14.02 1.97 -0.02
C LEU A 80 -15.52 1.70 -0.20
N GLN A 81 -16.20 1.20 0.84
CA GLN A 81 -17.65 0.93 0.82
C GLN A 81 -18.46 2.21 0.60
N GLU A 82 -18.14 3.30 1.31
CA GLU A 82 -18.78 4.61 1.15
C GLU A 82 -18.69 5.18 -0.27
N ASN A 83 -17.69 4.76 -1.04
CA ASN A 83 -17.47 5.20 -2.42
C ASN A 83 -17.82 4.13 -3.46
N ASN A 84 -18.42 3.00 -3.07
CA ASN A 84 -18.73 1.86 -3.96
C ASN A 84 -17.51 1.32 -4.72
N VAL A 85 -16.35 1.33 -4.08
CA VAL A 85 -15.10 0.77 -4.63
C VAL A 85 -14.88 -0.62 -4.06
N VAL A 86 -14.63 -1.60 -4.94
CA VAL A 86 -14.42 -2.99 -4.54
C VAL A 86 -12.95 -3.37 -4.71
N PHE A 87 -12.38 -3.92 -3.65
CA PHE A 87 -11.04 -4.51 -3.62
C PHE A 87 -11.14 -6.01 -3.33
N SER A 88 -10.24 -6.81 -3.92
CA SER A 88 -10.03 -8.18 -3.43
C SER A 88 -9.44 -8.17 -2.02
N GLY A 89 -9.62 -9.25 -1.26
CA GLY A 89 -9.01 -9.38 0.07
C GLY A 89 -7.49 -9.24 0.05
N GLN A 90 -6.83 -9.71 -1.02
CA GLN A 90 -5.40 -9.52 -1.22
C GLN A 90 -5.04 -8.06 -1.51
N SER A 91 -5.86 -7.36 -2.30
CA SER A 91 -5.68 -5.92 -2.56
C SER A 91 -5.80 -5.09 -1.29
N ILE A 92 -6.75 -5.43 -0.39
CA ILE A 92 -6.88 -4.79 0.93
C ILE A 92 -5.61 -5.00 1.75
N ASN A 93 -5.12 -6.25 1.86
CA ASN A 93 -3.90 -6.55 2.61
C ASN A 93 -2.70 -5.77 2.08
N ASN A 94 -2.54 -5.74 0.76
CA ASN A 94 -1.46 -5.01 0.10
C ASN A 94 -1.57 -3.51 0.37
N MET A 95 -2.79 -2.97 0.33
CA MET A 95 -3.01 -1.55 0.57
C MET A 95 -2.70 -1.15 2.01
N VAL A 96 -3.07 -1.98 3.00
CA VAL A 96 -2.69 -1.78 4.40
C VAL A 96 -1.18 -1.69 4.56
N ILE A 97 -0.40 -2.57 3.92
CA ILE A 97 1.07 -2.53 3.95
C ILE A 97 1.59 -1.22 3.33
N HIS A 98 1.08 -0.82 2.16
CA HIS A 98 1.47 0.44 1.53
C HIS A 98 1.22 1.65 2.44
N MET A 99 0.06 1.68 3.12
CA MET A 99 -0.30 2.75 4.04
C MET A 99 0.59 2.76 5.28
N LEU A 100 0.90 1.61 5.88
CA LEU A 100 1.81 1.51 7.03
C LEU A 100 3.22 2.00 6.67
N ILE A 101 3.74 1.61 5.50
CA ILE A 101 5.02 2.11 4.99
C ILE A 101 4.96 3.63 4.83
N ALA A 102 3.90 4.16 4.18
CA ALA A 102 3.73 5.59 3.96
C ALA A 102 3.72 6.37 5.29
N ILE A 103 2.92 5.93 6.27
CA ILE A 103 2.83 6.57 7.59
C ILE A 103 4.20 6.62 8.28
N ASN A 104 4.95 5.53 8.26
CA ASN A 104 6.29 5.48 8.86
C ASN A 104 7.25 6.44 8.15
N ARG A 105 7.20 6.48 6.81
CA ARG A 105 8.03 7.38 6.01
C ARG A 105 7.67 8.85 6.25
N LEU A 106 6.38 9.18 6.35
CA LEU A 106 5.89 10.52 6.67
C LEU A 106 6.33 10.98 8.07
N LYS A 107 6.23 10.11 9.08
CA LYS A 107 6.76 10.40 10.45
C LYS A 107 8.24 10.73 10.45
N SER A 108 9.00 10.20 9.48
CA SER A 108 10.43 10.45 9.30
C SER A 108 10.73 11.60 8.33
N GLY A 109 9.72 12.35 7.86
CA GLY A 109 9.90 13.49 6.97
C GLY A 109 10.27 13.14 5.52
N HIS A 110 9.97 11.91 5.08
CA HIS A 110 10.27 11.45 3.72
C HIS A 110 9.00 11.43 2.88
N TYR A 111 8.99 12.20 1.81
CA TYR A 111 7.84 12.40 0.93
C TYR A 111 8.14 11.89 -0.48
N VAL A 112 7.12 11.33 -1.14
CA VAL A 112 7.20 10.99 -2.56
C VAL A 112 7.06 12.24 -3.43
N THR A 113 7.49 12.13 -4.68
CA THR A 113 7.24 13.13 -5.70
C THR A 113 6.56 12.46 -6.89
N VAL A 114 5.43 13.00 -7.33
CA VAL A 114 4.65 12.49 -8.46
C VAL A 114 4.83 13.44 -9.65
N ASP A 115 5.01 12.89 -10.85
CA ASP A 115 5.17 13.70 -12.06
C ASP A 115 3.86 14.38 -12.48
N LYS A 116 3.99 15.48 -13.27
CA LYS A 116 2.85 16.31 -13.67
C LYS A 116 1.80 15.57 -14.50
N SER A 117 2.22 14.62 -15.34
CA SER A 117 1.30 13.89 -16.21
C SER A 117 0.45 12.92 -15.38
N THR A 118 1.05 12.23 -14.44
CA THR A 118 0.35 11.35 -13.49
C THR A 118 -0.63 12.14 -12.62
N LYS A 119 -0.23 13.33 -12.12
CA LYS A 119 -1.12 14.21 -11.36
C LYS A 119 -2.36 14.60 -12.17
N ALA A 120 -2.17 15.08 -13.40
CA ALA A 120 -3.27 15.48 -14.27
C ALA A 120 -4.26 14.35 -14.56
N PHE A 121 -3.76 13.12 -14.70
CA PHE A 121 -4.59 11.93 -14.88
C PHE A 121 -5.37 11.59 -13.61
N ILE A 122 -4.67 11.45 -12.47
CA ILE A 122 -5.26 10.88 -11.26
C ILE A 122 -6.29 11.79 -10.60
N HIS A 123 -6.14 13.12 -10.68
CA HIS A 123 -7.04 14.10 -10.07
C HIS A 123 -8.49 13.98 -10.54
N ASN A 124 -8.72 13.50 -11.76
CA ASN A 124 -10.06 13.35 -12.33
C ASN A 124 -10.69 11.97 -12.06
N THR A 125 -10.08 11.16 -11.20
CA THR A 125 -10.55 9.80 -10.90
C THR A 125 -11.30 9.71 -9.57
N LEU A 126 -12.18 8.70 -9.44
CA LEU A 126 -12.78 8.35 -8.16
C LEU A 126 -11.72 7.98 -7.13
N ALA A 127 -10.62 7.36 -7.58
CA ALA A 127 -9.51 6.97 -6.71
C ALA A 127 -8.89 8.16 -5.96
N TYR A 128 -8.79 9.34 -6.60
CA TYR A 128 -8.30 10.55 -5.93
C TYR A 128 -9.26 11.03 -4.82
N LYS A 129 -10.57 10.98 -5.07
CA LYS A 129 -11.57 11.30 -4.05
C LYS A 129 -11.47 10.37 -2.83
N VAL A 130 -11.33 9.07 -3.08
CA VAL A 130 -11.15 8.06 -2.04
C VAL A 130 -9.84 8.28 -1.26
N ALA A 131 -8.74 8.56 -1.97
CA ALA A 131 -7.44 8.87 -1.36
C ALA A 131 -7.51 10.09 -0.45
N LEU A 132 -8.21 11.15 -0.89
CA LEU A 132 -8.40 12.36 -0.11
C LEU A 132 -9.23 12.13 1.18
N GLN A 133 -10.23 11.26 1.13
CA GLN A 133 -10.97 10.89 2.34
C GLN A 133 -10.11 10.08 3.29
N LEU A 134 -9.40 9.08 2.76
CA LEU A 134 -8.57 8.19 3.54
C LEU A 134 -7.37 8.92 4.17
N SER A 135 -6.74 9.86 3.45
CA SER A 135 -5.65 10.66 4.00
C SER A 135 -6.07 11.45 5.24
N LYS A 136 -7.26 12.08 5.22
CA LYS A 136 -7.79 12.85 6.37
C LYS A 136 -8.01 11.98 7.61
N VAL A 137 -8.47 10.75 7.43
CA VAL A 137 -8.65 9.80 8.55
C VAL A 137 -7.29 9.43 9.14
N VAL A 138 -6.32 9.12 8.28
CA VAL A 138 -4.96 8.75 8.69
C VAL A 138 -4.23 9.91 9.36
N GLU A 139 -4.30 11.11 8.80
CA GLU A 139 -3.70 12.33 9.37
C GLU A 139 -4.16 12.57 10.81
N LYS A 140 -5.47 12.45 11.04
CA LYS A 140 -6.06 12.65 12.36
C LYS A 140 -5.59 11.62 13.38
N HIS A 141 -5.46 10.37 12.99
CA HIS A 141 -5.11 9.28 13.90
C HIS A 141 -3.60 9.21 14.19
N TYR A 142 -2.77 9.37 13.14
CA TYR A 142 -1.33 9.15 13.22
C TYR A 142 -0.53 10.45 13.42
N LEU A 143 -1.18 11.61 13.41
CA LEU A 143 -0.57 12.94 13.52
C LEU A 143 0.52 13.17 12.46
N VAL A 144 0.25 12.72 11.24
CA VAL A 144 1.09 12.95 10.05
C VAL A 144 0.39 13.92 9.10
N THR A 145 1.12 14.47 8.14
CA THR A 145 0.56 15.33 7.10
C THR A 145 0.74 14.68 5.73
N TYR A 146 -0.36 14.46 5.02
CA TYR A 146 -0.34 14.04 3.63
C TYR A 146 -0.28 15.27 2.72
N ILE A 147 0.87 15.53 2.13
CA ILE A 147 1.00 16.53 1.06
C ILE A 147 0.32 16.03 -0.22
N ASN A 148 0.08 16.90 -1.19
CA ASN A 148 -0.63 16.53 -2.42
C ASN A 148 0.00 15.34 -3.14
N ASP A 149 1.33 15.30 -3.25
CA ASP A 149 2.05 14.18 -3.89
C ASP A 149 1.78 12.83 -3.20
N GLU A 150 1.63 12.81 -1.88
CA GLU A 150 1.28 11.61 -1.12
C GLU A 150 -0.17 11.16 -1.37
N ILE A 151 -1.10 12.11 -1.49
CA ILE A 151 -2.50 11.82 -1.82
C ILE A 151 -2.59 11.26 -3.24
N GLU A 152 -1.86 11.84 -4.18
CA GLU A 152 -1.78 11.40 -5.56
C GLU A 152 -1.17 10.01 -5.67
N TYR A 153 -0.10 9.74 -4.93
CA TYR A 153 0.53 8.43 -4.86
C TYR A 153 -0.42 7.37 -4.25
N LEU A 154 -1.13 7.71 -3.18
CA LEU A 154 -2.17 6.87 -2.58
C LEU A 154 -3.29 6.58 -3.60
N ALA A 155 -3.73 7.59 -4.33
CA ALA A 155 -4.75 7.47 -5.37
C ALA A 155 -4.31 6.53 -6.51
N MET A 156 -3.05 6.58 -6.94
CA MET A 156 -2.50 5.64 -7.93
C MET A 156 -2.63 4.19 -7.46
N HIS A 157 -2.31 3.92 -6.19
CA HIS A 157 -2.46 2.59 -5.61
C HIS A 157 -3.92 2.13 -5.56
N ILE A 158 -4.84 3.03 -5.21
CA ILE A 158 -6.27 2.75 -5.20
C ILE A 158 -6.75 2.47 -6.62
N HIS A 159 -6.40 3.33 -7.58
CA HIS A 159 -6.79 3.18 -8.99
C HIS A 159 -6.34 1.84 -9.59
N SER A 160 -5.10 1.42 -9.30
CA SER A 160 -4.53 0.18 -9.83
C SER A 160 -5.13 -1.11 -9.24
N LYS A 161 -5.79 -1.02 -8.08
CA LYS A 161 -6.32 -2.16 -7.32
C LYS A 161 -7.84 -2.24 -7.32
N ALA A 162 -8.50 -1.13 -7.68
CA ALA A 162 -9.94 -1.09 -7.74
C ALA A 162 -10.45 -1.99 -8.88
N ILE A 163 -11.35 -2.89 -8.53
CA ILE A 163 -12.19 -3.57 -9.51
C ILE A 163 -13.29 -2.56 -9.82
N THR A 164 -13.04 -1.62 -10.74
CA THR A 164 -14.05 -0.66 -11.15
C THR A 164 -15.03 -1.36 -12.07
N PHE A 165 -16.22 -1.58 -11.58
CA PHE A 165 -17.37 -1.81 -12.45
C PHE A 165 -17.80 -0.47 -13.07
N GLU A 166 -16.95 0.13 -13.91
CA GLU A 166 -17.33 1.21 -14.83
C GLU A 166 -18.01 0.66 -16.09
N LYS A 167 -18.92 -0.27 -15.93
CA LYS A 167 -20.03 -0.45 -16.85
C LYS A 167 -21.28 -0.37 -15.99
N LYS A 168 -22.25 0.46 -16.37
CA LYS A 168 -23.65 0.17 -16.15
C LYS A 168 -23.90 -1.22 -16.73
N ILE A 169 -23.57 -2.24 -15.99
CA ILE A 169 -24.08 -3.57 -16.24
C ILE A 169 -25.51 -3.47 -15.74
N ASP A 170 -26.44 -3.85 -16.63
CA ASP A 170 -27.84 -3.99 -16.29
C ASP A 170 -27.91 -4.82 -15.01
N TYR A 171 -28.21 -4.15 -13.90
CA TYR A 171 -28.09 -4.70 -12.53
C TYR A 171 -28.96 -5.95 -12.30
N ASP A 172 -29.86 -6.27 -13.21
CA ASP A 172 -30.82 -7.36 -13.05
C ASP A 172 -30.26 -8.74 -13.41
N GLU A 173 -29.38 -8.88 -14.41
CA GLU A 173 -28.86 -10.20 -14.80
C GLU A 173 -27.66 -10.66 -13.95
N GLU A 174 -26.75 -9.77 -13.56
CA GLU A 174 -25.61 -10.17 -12.71
C GLU A 174 -25.99 -10.40 -11.25
N ASN A 175 -26.93 -9.65 -10.71
CA ASN A 175 -27.48 -9.93 -9.38
C ASN A 175 -28.18 -11.30 -9.32
N LEU A 176 -28.80 -11.73 -10.40
CA LEU A 176 -29.37 -13.08 -10.51
C LEU A 176 -28.28 -14.16 -10.49
N LEU A 177 -27.17 -13.93 -11.21
CA LEU A 177 -26.05 -14.89 -11.25
C LEU A 177 -25.30 -14.94 -9.91
N LEU A 178 -25.00 -13.80 -9.30
CA LEU A 178 -24.35 -13.71 -7.99
C LEU A 178 -25.23 -14.31 -6.89
N ASN A 179 -26.54 -14.03 -6.88
CA ASN A 179 -27.49 -14.65 -5.95
C ASN A 179 -27.62 -16.17 -6.16
N ALA A 180 -27.56 -16.65 -7.40
CA ALA A 180 -27.56 -18.08 -7.69
C ALA A 180 -26.27 -18.78 -7.21
N ILE A 181 -25.13 -18.13 -7.39
CA ILE A 181 -23.82 -18.61 -6.88
C ILE A 181 -23.82 -18.60 -5.35
N TYR A 182 -24.29 -17.52 -4.72
CA TYR A 182 -24.37 -17.38 -3.27
C TYR A 182 -25.28 -18.46 -2.64
N LYS A 183 -26.48 -18.70 -3.21
CA LYS A 183 -27.38 -19.78 -2.78
C LYS A 183 -26.76 -21.16 -2.93
N ARG A 184 -25.94 -21.39 -3.95
CA ARG A 184 -25.32 -22.69 -4.21
C ARG A 184 -24.14 -22.99 -3.26
N ILE A 185 -23.47 -21.96 -2.75
CA ILE A 185 -22.34 -22.07 -1.83
C ILE A 185 -22.80 -22.18 -0.37
N TYR A 186 -23.87 -21.46 0.01
CA TYR A 186 -24.27 -21.32 1.42
C TYR A 186 -25.53 -22.10 1.83
N ASN A 187 -26.26 -22.71 0.89
CA ASN A 187 -27.43 -23.55 1.16
C ASN A 187 -27.15 -25.06 0.93
N ARG A 188 -25.96 -25.50 1.33
CA ARG A 188 -25.67 -26.95 1.50
C ARG A 188 -25.56 -27.30 2.96
#